data_eea0d084a2dda1f1364ccdf5782e2a68
#
_entry.id   eea0d084a2dda1f1364ccdf5782e2a68
#
_cell.length_a   1.000
_cell.length_b   1.000
_cell.length_c   1.000
_cell.angle_alpha   90.00
_cell.angle_beta   90.00
_cell.angle_gamma   90.00
#
_symmetry.space_group_name_H-M   'P 1'
#
loop_
_entity.id
_entity.type
_entity.pdbx_description
1 polymer ?
#
loop_
_entity_poly.entity_id
_entity_poly.type
_entity_poly.pdbx_seq_one_letter_code
_entity_poly.pdbx_strand_id
1 'polypeptide(L)'
;MLLDHKSLPLQLAMEASQAALARAQELGIRISVAVCDAGGHLIHLAHMDGVPAHTREIAIDKAYTSACFGFPTNLWAERLNGMSRMVLEGLASRPRMILFGGGVPVLVDGRAVGAVGVSGGSELQDAVCAEAGVQQVLDRLGVDGRG
;
A
#
# COMPACT_ATOMS: atom_id res chain seq x y z
N MET A 1 7.83 -30.98 -4.45
CA MET A 1 8.53 -29.69 -4.20
C MET A 1 7.51 -28.56 -4.13
N LEU A 2 7.46 -27.85 -3.02
CA LEU A 2 6.54 -26.75 -2.81
C LEU A 2 7.33 -25.49 -2.45
N LEU A 3 6.76 -24.32 -2.78
CA LEU A 3 7.32 -23.04 -2.38
C LEU A 3 6.56 -22.51 -1.17
N ASP A 4 7.28 -22.08 -0.16
CA ASP A 4 6.68 -21.47 1.03
C ASP A 4 6.73 -19.95 0.90
N HIS A 5 5.59 -19.31 1.08
CA HIS A 5 5.48 -17.85 1.03
C HIS A 5 4.90 -17.32 2.33
N LYS A 6 5.57 -16.32 2.89
CA LYS A 6 5.01 -15.58 4.01
C LYS A 6 4.00 -14.58 3.48
N SER A 7 2.87 -14.47 4.16
CA SER A 7 1.79 -13.57 3.75
C SER A 7 1.06 -13.04 4.97
N LEU A 8 0.55 -11.82 4.89
CA LEU A 8 -0.16 -11.19 6.00
C LEU A 8 -1.47 -11.91 6.31
N PRO A 9 -1.72 -12.22 7.59
CA PRO A 9 -3.04 -12.69 8.01
C PRO A 9 -3.99 -11.51 8.23
N LEU A 10 -5.28 -11.79 8.29
CA LEU A 10 -6.31 -10.78 8.52
C LEU A 10 -6.06 -9.96 9.79
N GLN A 11 -5.63 -10.61 10.87
CA GLN A 11 -5.40 -9.91 12.14
C GLN A 11 -4.42 -8.74 11.97
N LEU A 12 -3.29 -8.98 11.30
CA LEU A 12 -2.31 -7.92 11.08
C LEU A 12 -2.81 -6.88 10.08
N ALA A 13 -3.59 -7.30 9.08
CA ALA A 13 -4.20 -6.36 8.13
C ALA A 13 -5.15 -5.39 8.84
N MET A 14 -5.94 -5.88 9.79
CA MET A 14 -6.84 -5.03 10.57
C MET A 14 -6.07 -4.05 11.45
N GLU A 15 -4.98 -4.49 12.08
CA GLU A 15 -4.12 -3.61 12.87
C GLU A 15 -3.48 -2.52 12.01
N ALA A 16 -3.03 -2.88 10.81
CA ALA A 16 -2.49 -1.90 9.85
C ALA A 16 -3.53 -0.85 9.47
N SER A 17 -4.76 -1.29 9.17
CA SER A 17 -5.85 -0.37 8.84
C SER A 17 -6.14 0.59 9.99
N GLN A 18 -6.19 0.10 11.21
CA GLN A 18 -6.44 0.94 12.39
C GLN A 18 -5.36 1.99 12.58
N ALA A 19 -4.09 1.62 12.39
CA ALA A 19 -2.98 2.56 12.50
C ALA A 19 -3.05 3.64 11.41
N ALA A 20 -3.38 3.26 10.17
CA ALA A 20 -3.55 4.21 9.07
C ALA A 20 -4.71 5.17 9.35
N LEU A 21 -5.84 4.67 9.85
CA LEU A 21 -7.00 5.50 10.21
C LEU A 21 -6.66 6.48 11.33
N ALA A 22 -5.94 6.02 12.35
CA ALA A 22 -5.52 6.89 13.45
C ALA A 22 -4.62 8.02 12.95
N ARG A 23 -3.71 7.71 12.03
CA ARG A 23 -2.84 8.73 11.44
C ARG A 23 -3.63 9.74 10.61
N ALA A 24 -4.62 9.28 9.86
CA ALA A 24 -5.50 10.16 9.09
C ALA A 24 -6.25 11.12 10.02
N GLN A 25 -6.73 10.64 11.16
CA GLN A 25 -7.40 11.49 12.14
C GLN A 25 -6.46 12.56 12.68
N GLU A 26 -5.21 12.21 12.99
CA GLU A 26 -4.20 13.19 13.43
C GLU A 26 -3.95 14.26 12.38
N LEU A 27 -3.96 13.89 11.10
CA LEU A 27 -3.74 14.82 9.99
C LEU A 27 -5.00 15.60 9.61
N GLY A 28 -6.15 15.26 10.18
CA GLY A 28 -7.42 15.91 9.86
C GLY A 28 -7.95 15.58 8.47
N ILE A 29 -7.59 14.42 7.93
CA ILE A 29 -8.04 13.97 6.60
C ILE A 29 -8.93 12.73 6.72
N ARG A 30 -9.64 12.43 5.64
CA ARG A 30 -10.48 11.23 5.51
C ARG A 30 -9.92 10.35 4.41
N ILE A 31 -9.86 9.05 4.67
CA ILE A 31 -9.22 8.11 3.76
C ILE A 31 -10.03 6.83 3.59
N SER A 32 -9.73 6.13 2.51
CA SER A 32 -9.92 4.68 2.39
C SER A 32 -8.55 4.05 2.60
N VAL A 33 -8.49 2.94 3.34
CA VAL A 33 -7.29 2.15 3.51
C VAL A 33 -7.56 0.71 3.14
N ALA A 34 -6.70 0.15 2.31
CA ALA A 34 -6.78 -1.23 1.85
C ALA A 34 -5.51 -1.96 2.23
N VAL A 35 -5.65 -3.21 2.65
CA VAL A 35 -4.50 -4.08 2.93
C VAL A 35 -4.64 -5.34 2.09
N CYS A 36 -3.59 -5.70 1.38
CA CYS A 36 -3.54 -6.92 0.58
C CYS A 36 -2.51 -7.90 1.15
N ASP A 37 -2.61 -9.14 0.72
CA ASP A 37 -1.65 -10.20 1.06
C ASP A 37 -0.45 -10.20 0.10
N ALA A 38 0.44 -11.18 0.24
CA ALA A 38 1.64 -11.29 -0.58
C ALA A 38 1.33 -11.46 -2.07
N GLY A 39 0.18 -12.01 -2.42
CA GLY A 39 -0.25 -12.18 -3.81
C GLY A 39 -0.98 -10.98 -4.38
N GLY A 40 -1.12 -9.90 -3.61
CA GLY A 40 -1.85 -8.71 -4.04
C GLY A 40 -3.36 -8.81 -3.87
N HIS A 41 -3.85 -9.84 -3.18
CA HIS A 41 -5.29 -10.02 -2.96
C HIS A 41 -5.75 -9.18 -1.78
N LEU A 42 -6.85 -8.47 -1.95
CA LEU A 42 -7.44 -7.66 -0.89
C LEU A 42 -7.88 -8.54 0.28
N ILE A 43 -7.43 -8.22 1.48
CA ILE A 43 -7.86 -8.92 2.70
C ILE A 43 -8.60 -8.02 3.69
N HIS A 44 -8.41 -6.69 3.63
CA HIS A 44 -9.14 -5.77 4.49
C HIS A 44 -9.25 -4.39 3.84
N LEU A 45 -10.44 -3.80 3.95
CA LEU A 45 -10.73 -2.46 3.46
C LEU A 45 -11.51 -1.70 4.54
N ALA A 46 -11.06 -0.50 4.86
CA ALA A 46 -11.80 0.43 5.70
C ALA A 46 -11.99 1.74 4.93
N HIS A 47 -13.22 2.25 4.95
CA HIS A 47 -13.61 3.45 4.21
C HIS A 47 -14.24 4.42 5.20
N MET A 48 -13.56 5.54 5.47
CA MET A 48 -14.06 6.53 6.41
C MET A 48 -15.34 7.19 5.89
N ASP A 49 -16.18 7.60 6.82
CA ASP A 49 -17.44 8.27 6.46
C ASP A 49 -17.16 9.55 5.66
N GLY A 50 -17.89 9.73 4.57
CA GLY A 50 -17.82 10.94 3.76
C GLY A 50 -16.70 10.98 2.72
N VAL A 51 -15.84 9.98 2.67
CA VAL A 51 -14.80 9.88 1.64
C VAL A 51 -15.45 9.50 0.30
N PRO A 52 -15.05 10.11 -0.83
CA PRO A 52 -15.61 9.74 -2.13
C PRO A 52 -15.41 8.26 -2.46
N ALA A 53 -16.42 7.66 -3.07
CA ALA A 53 -16.46 6.21 -3.32
C ALA A 53 -15.26 5.69 -4.13
N HIS A 54 -14.77 6.46 -5.09
CA HIS A 54 -13.65 6.05 -5.95
C HIS A 54 -12.34 5.86 -5.19
N THR A 55 -12.20 6.44 -4.00
CA THR A 55 -10.98 6.28 -3.20
C THR A 55 -10.76 4.84 -2.77
N ARG A 56 -11.83 4.05 -2.64
CA ARG A 56 -11.72 2.61 -2.32
C ARG A 56 -10.92 1.86 -3.36
N GLU A 57 -11.27 2.04 -4.63
CA GLU A 57 -10.60 1.36 -5.73
C GLU A 57 -9.16 1.81 -5.85
N ILE A 58 -8.91 3.10 -5.68
CA ILE A 58 -7.55 3.64 -5.73
C ILE A 58 -6.70 3.08 -4.59
N ALA A 59 -7.24 3.03 -3.37
CA ALA A 59 -6.53 2.44 -2.23
C ALA A 59 -6.20 0.97 -2.47
N ILE A 60 -7.16 0.20 -2.97
CA ILE A 60 -6.97 -1.22 -3.30
C ILE A 60 -5.86 -1.37 -4.34
N ASP A 61 -5.88 -0.55 -5.39
CA ASP A 61 -4.90 -0.64 -6.47
C ASP A 61 -3.51 -0.16 -6.04
N LYS A 62 -3.43 0.82 -5.13
CA LYS A 62 -2.15 1.24 -4.54
C LYS A 62 -1.52 0.09 -3.73
N ALA A 63 -2.31 -0.61 -2.92
CA ALA A 63 -1.84 -1.77 -2.18
C ALA A 63 -1.35 -2.86 -3.15
N TYR A 64 -2.16 -3.19 -4.15
CA TYR A 64 -1.81 -4.17 -5.17
C TYR A 64 -0.50 -3.82 -5.87
N THR A 65 -0.37 -2.59 -6.35
CA THR A 65 0.82 -2.14 -7.08
C THR A 65 2.08 -2.26 -6.22
N SER A 66 2.02 -1.79 -4.96
CA SER A 66 3.20 -1.85 -4.08
C SER A 66 3.55 -3.28 -3.68
N ALA A 67 2.57 -4.16 -3.49
CA ALA A 67 2.85 -5.56 -3.20
C ALA A 67 3.52 -6.26 -4.39
N CYS A 68 3.04 -5.99 -5.60
CA CYS A 68 3.57 -6.62 -6.80
C CYS A 68 5.00 -6.22 -7.10
N PHE A 69 5.34 -4.94 -6.90
CA PHE A 69 6.66 -4.43 -7.27
C PHE A 69 7.64 -4.34 -6.10
N GLY A 70 7.14 -4.43 -4.86
CA GLY A 70 8.01 -4.49 -3.69
C GLY A 70 8.65 -3.17 -3.29
N PHE A 71 8.09 -2.03 -3.72
CA PHE A 71 8.54 -0.71 -3.29
C PHE A 71 7.35 0.26 -3.17
N PRO A 72 7.51 1.35 -2.39
CA PRO A 72 6.43 2.33 -2.25
C PRO A 72 6.07 2.99 -3.57
N THR A 73 4.77 3.21 -3.80
CA THR A 73 4.30 3.78 -5.09
C THR A 73 4.79 5.22 -5.32
N ASN A 74 5.22 5.95 -4.29
CA ASN A 74 5.81 7.27 -4.47
C ASN A 74 7.19 7.23 -5.14
N LEU A 75 7.81 6.07 -5.29
CA LEU A 75 9.08 5.92 -5.99
C LEU A 75 8.95 5.74 -7.50
N TRP A 76 7.72 5.60 -8.01
CA TRP A 76 7.53 5.38 -9.44
C TRP A 76 8.08 6.51 -10.30
N ALA A 77 7.87 7.78 -9.89
CA ALA A 77 8.38 8.92 -10.65
C ALA A 77 9.89 8.82 -10.88
N GLU A 78 10.63 8.46 -9.82
CA GLU A 78 12.08 8.28 -9.90
C GLU A 78 12.44 7.06 -10.75
N ARG A 79 11.76 5.94 -10.54
CA ARG A 79 12.06 4.70 -11.26
C ARG A 79 11.71 4.75 -12.73
N LEU A 80 10.69 5.54 -13.11
CA LEU A 80 10.32 5.71 -14.50
C LEU A 80 11.22 6.70 -15.23
N ASN A 81 11.97 7.50 -14.50
CA ASN A 81 12.88 8.48 -15.09
C ASN A 81 13.96 7.76 -15.91
N GLY A 82 14.07 8.11 -17.19
CA GLY A 82 15.01 7.47 -18.09
C GLY A 82 14.48 6.23 -18.82
N MET A 83 13.28 5.75 -18.48
CA MET A 83 12.66 4.65 -19.22
C MET A 83 12.12 5.13 -20.56
N SER A 84 12.00 4.19 -21.52
CA SER A 84 11.44 4.54 -22.84
C SER A 84 9.98 4.95 -22.71
N ARG A 85 9.55 5.79 -23.67
CA ARG A 85 8.15 6.23 -23.74
C ARG A 85 7.18 5.05 -23.83
N MET A 86 7.54 4.01 -24.57
CA MET A 86 6.69 2.83 -24.72
C MET A 86 6.46 2.12 -23.40
N VAL A 87 7.49 2.04 -22.54
CA VAL A 87 7.36 1.46 -21.20
C VAL A 87 6.49 2.34 -20.32
N LEU A 88 6.70 3.67 -20.35
CA LEU A 88 5.90 4.60 -19.53
C LEU A 88 4.42 4.49 -19.90
N GLU A 89 4.09 4.56 -21.19
CA GLU A 89 2.71 4.47 -21.66
C GLU A 89 2.10 3.09 -21.37
N GLY A 90 2.88 2.03 -21.54
CA GLY A 90 2.44 0.67 -21.31
C GLY A 90 2.12 0.39 -19.86
N LEU A 91 2.97 0.84 -18.94
CA LEU A 91 2.73 0.68 -17.49
C LEU A 91 1.51 1.49 -17.05
N ALA A 92 1.42 2.74 -17.49
CA ALA A 92 0.31 3.62 -17.12
C ALA A 92 -1.05 3.11 -17.59
N SER A 93 -1.07 2.35 -18.70
CA SER A 93 -2.30 1.78 -19.25
C SER A 93 -2.67 0.42 -18.66
N ARG A 94 -1.80 -0.20 -17.85
CA ARG A 94 -2.12 -1.50 -17.24
C ARG A 94 -3.22 -1.33 -16.21
N PRO A 95 -4.19 -2.26 -16.15
CA PRO A 95 -5.19 -2.24 -15.09
C PRO A 95 -4.53 -2.30 -13.73
N ARG A 96 -5.08 -1.56 -12.78
CA ARG A 96 -4.68 -1.57 -11.37
C ARG A 96 -3.29 -1.00 -11.07
N MET A 97 -2.60 -0.45 -12.07
CA MET A 97 -1.32 0.22 -11.86
C MET A 97 -1.54 1.63 -11.33
N ILE A 98 -1.01 1.92 -10.15
CA ILE A 98 -1.01 3.27 -9.56
C ILE A 98 0.42 3.73 -9.43
N LEU A 99 0.77 4.81 -10.15
CA LEU A 99 2.15 5.30 -10.27
C LEU A 99 2.41 6.55 -9.42
N PHE A 100 1.59 6.79 -8.42
CA PHE A 100 1.76 7.91 -7.49
C PHE A 100 1.59 7.42 -6.04
N GLY A 101 2.01 8.24 -5.08
CA GLY A 101 2.17 7.83 -3.69
C GLY A 101 0.91 7.43 -2.96
N GLY A 102 1.08 6.59 -1.96
CA GLY A 102 0.02 6.10 -1.07
C GLY A 102 -0.03 4.58 -0.91
N GLY A 103 0.76 3.84 -1.68
CA GLY A 103 0.93 2.39 -1.49
C GLY A 103 2.30 2.09 -0.90
N VAL A 104 2.35 1.26 0.14
CA VAL A 104 3.61 0.91 0.81
C VAL A 104 3.62 -0.59 1.09
N PRO A 105 4.64 -1.33 0.64
CA PRO A 105 4.70 -2.75 0.91
C PRO A 105 5.18 -3.03 2.33
N VAL A 106 4.72 -4.13 2.90
CA VAL A 106 5.29 -4.68 4.13
C VAL A 106 6.40 -5.64 3.72
N LEU A 107 7.63 -5.26 3.97
CA LEU A 107 8.80 -6.06 3.58
C LEU A 107 9.33 -6.84 4.77
N VAL A 108 9.50 -8.13 4.60
CA VAL A 108 10.14 -9.03 5.58
C VAL A 108 11.19 -9.83 4.81
N ASP A 109 12.43 -9.74 5.24
CA ASP A 109 13.57 -10.37 4.56
C ASP A 109 13.63 -9.99 3.07
N GLY A 110 13.35 -8.73 2.77
CA GLY A 110 13.42 -8.19 1.41
C GLY A 110 12.25 -8.56 0.50
N ARG A 111 11.22 -9.25 1.02
CA ARG A 111 10.06 -9.67 0.23
C ARG A 111 8.78 -9.05 0.76
N ALA A 112 7.90 -8.66 -0.14
CA ALA A 112 6.60 -8.14 0.25
C ALA A 112 5.71 -9.29 0.74
N VAL A 113 5.30 -9.20 2.01
CA VAL A 113 4.34 -10.15 2.61
C VAL A 113 2.90 -9.62 2.51
N GLY A 114 2.76 -8.44 2.01
CA GLY A 114 1.51 -7.72 1.80
C GLY A 114 1.81 -6.24 1.59
N ALA A 115 0.79 -5.42 1.55
CA ALA A 115 0.95 -3.98 1.38
C ALA A 115 -0.27 -3.22 1.90
N VAL A 116 -0.04 -1.94 2.19
CA VAL A 116 -1.09 -1.01 2.61
C VAL A 116 -1.23 0.06 1.54
N GLY A 117 -2.46 0.33 1.12
CA GLY A 117 -2.78 1.39 0.17
C GLY A 117 -3.76 2.37 0.78
N VAL A 118 -3.49 3.66 0.61
CA VAL A 118 -4.31 4.75 1.17
C VAL A 118 -4.65 5.75 0.07
N SER A 119 -5.89 6.19 0.05
CA SER A 119 -6.37 7.24 -0.86
C SER A 119 -7.37 8.13 -0.13
N GLY A 120 -7.39 9.42 -0.46
CA GLY A 120 -8.34 10.39 0.10
C GLY A 120 -7.72 11.73 0.46
N GLY A 121 -6.45 11.76 0.86
CA GLY A 121 -5.70 12.97 1.09
C GLY A 121 -4.81 13.33 -0.10
N SER A 122 -3.82 14.18 0.14
CA SER A 122 -2.78 14.41 -0.86
C SER A 122 -1.93 13.14 -1.00
N GLU A 123 -1.18 13.04 -2.08
CA GLU A 123 -0.27 11.93 -2.30
C GLU A 123 0.70 11.72 -1.13
N LEU A 124 1.23 12.82 -0.57
CA LEU A 124 2.13 12.76 0.57
C LEU A 124 1.42 12.31 1.85
N GLN A 125 0.21 12.83 2.10
CA GLN A 125 -0.58 12.43 3.26
C GLN A 125 -0.99 10.96 3.18
N ASP A 126 -1.37 10.50 2.00
CA ASP A 126 -1.73 9.10 1.78
C ASP A 126 -0.54 8.19 2.09
N ALA A 127 0.65 8.57 1.64
CA ALA A 127 1.88 7.81 1.90
C ALA A 127 2.20 7.75 3.40
N VAL A 128 2.04 8.85 4.12
CA VAL A 128 2.28 8.92 5.57
C VAL A 128 1.34 7.96 6.31
N CYS A 129 0.07 7.94 5.93
CA CYS A 129 -0.91 7.04 6.55
C CYS A 129 -0.60 5.57 6.23
N ALA A 130 -0.23 5.27 5.00
CA ALA A 130 0.14 3.90 4.61
C ALA A 130 1.38 3.43 5.37
N GLU A 131 2.38 4.29 5.53
CA GLU A 131 3.58 3.99 6.30
C GLU A 131 3.26 3.70 7.77
N ALA A 132 2.31 4.43 8.37
CA ALA A 132 1.87 4.16 9.73
C ALA A 132 1.29 2.75 9.86
N GLY A 133 0.51 2.32 8.87
CA GLY A 133 -0.04 0.97 8.83
C GLY A 133 1.05 -0.09 8.73
N VAL A 134 2.01 0.12 7.83
CA VAL A 134 3.14 -0.79 7.65
C VAL A 134 3.98 -0.87 8.92
N GLN A 135 4.27 0.27 9.55
CA GLN A 135 5.07 0.31 10.78
C GLN A 135 4.40 -0.47 11.90
N GLN A 136 3.09 -0.37 12.03
CA GLN A 136 2.34 -1.14 13.03
C GLN A 136 2.55 -2.65 12.85
N VAL A 137 2.51 -3.13 11.62
CA VAL A 137 2.73 -4.55 11.32
C VAL A 137 4.17 -4.94 11.66
N LEU A 138 5.15 -4.15 11.23
CA LEU A 138 6.56 -4.43 11.50
C LEU A 138 6.84 -4.48 13.00
N ASP A 139 6.26 -3.56 13.77
CA ASP A 139 6.40 -3.53 15.23
C ASP A 139 5.81 -4.81 15.87
N ARG A 140 4.64 -5.24 15.40
CA ARG A 140 4.00 -6.46 15.89
C ARG A 140 4.82 -7.70 15.56
N LEU A 141 5.47 -7.72 14.42
CA LEU A 141 6.32 -8.84 14.02
C LEU A 141 7.70 -8.81 14.67
N GLY A 142 8.08 -7.68 15.27
CA GLY A 142 9.40 -7.52 15.88
C GLY A 142 10.53 -7.42 14.87
N VAL A 143 10.23 -6.92 13.66
CA VAL A 143 11.24 -6.71 12.60
C VAL A 143 11.44 -5.22 12.38
N ASP A 144 12.64 -4.83 11.92
CA ASP A 144 12.87 -3.46 11.48
C ASP A 144 12.39 -3.27 10.04
N GLY A 145 12.19 -2.04 9.63
CA GLY A 145 11.66 -1.74 8.30
C GLY A 145 12.63 -1.89 7.14
N ARG A 146 13.75 -2.56 7.34
CA ARG A 146 14.81 -2.66 6.33
C ARG A 146 14.82 -3.98 5.58
N GLY A 147 13.87 -4.83 5.88
CA GLY A 147 13.75 -6.15 5.32
C GLY A 147 14.48 -6.45 4.04
#